data_cac9a628bec13bd9b8cec9d9b9e6c2a2
#
_entry.id   cac9a628bec13bd9b8cec9d9b9e6c2a2
#
_cell.length_a   1.000
_cell.length_b   1.000
_cell.length_c   1.000
_cell.angle_alpha   90.00
_cell.angle_beta   90.00
_cell.angle_gamma   90.00
#
_symmetry.space_group_name_H-M   'P 1'
#
loop_
_entity.id
_entity.type
_entity.pdbx_description
1 polymer ?
#
loop_
_entity_poly.entity_id
_entity_poly.type
_entity_poly.pdbx_seq_one_letter_code
_entity_poly.pdbx_strand_id
1 'polypeptide(L)'
;IANSLKTPEHIAPVWYFTPYYSMLRAVPDKLGGFMAMAAAIAILFVLPWLDRSPVRSMRYKGNISRVMIILFAANFIILGYLGVKAPTAARTVLAQICTIFYFSYFIGIYFWTRYERTRPEPDRITMDGGIGTFKTLCGFALIGILVVIPLKVVGAEGKSCGTIDCDDFDADLGNNASLQKGAQIAVNYCMGCHSFQYSRWERVADDIAIPHGLMMDNMVFTGQKIGDLMTIGMTEEKSKAWFGAVPPDLTLVARSRSPEWLYTYLRNFYADDSRPLGVNNRVYKDVGMPHALLDLQGLTECAPGPMMADNGGIKRDLKSGDDILGDPCGRFAQVTDGALTASEFDAAVFDLVNFLTYIAEPMAQQRKHIGRLVLMFLALLLVFVVLLNREYWKGIH
;
A
#
# COMPACT_ATOMS: atom_id res chain seq x y z
N ILE A 1 -11.24 3.14 14.27
CA ILE A 1 -9.94 3.83 14.33
C ILE A 1 -9.00 2.89 15.07
N ALA A 2 -7.88 2.51 14.47
CA ALA A 2 -6.88 1.66 15.11
C ALA A 2 -6.19 2.44 16.24
N ASN A 3 -6.18 1.89 17.45
CA ASN A 3 -5.41 2.45 18.54
C ASN A 3 -4.00 1.82 18.54
N SER A 4 -2.98 2.61 18.24
CA SER A 4 -1.59 2.15 18.14
C SER A 4 -1.00 1.62 19.45
N LEU A 5 -1.61 1.98 20.59
CA LEU A 5 -1.17 1.57 21.92
C LEU A 5 -1.95 0.38 22.48
N LYS A 6 -2.99 -0.08 21.81
CA LYS A 6 -3.80 -1.21 22.25
C LYS A 6 -3.92 -2.24 21.16
N THR A 7 -3.16 -3.32 21.27
CA THR A 7 -3.31 -4.49 20.40
C THR A 7 -4.69 -5.12 20.64
N PRO A 8 -5.50 -5.39 19.60
CA PRO A 8 -6.75 -6.11 19.78
C PRO A 8 -6.53 -7.46 20.45
N GLU A 9 -7.43 -7.86 21.33
CA GLU A 9 -7.35 -9.14 22.06
C GLU A 9 -7.36 -10.36 21.12
N HIS A 10 -7.91 -10.18 19.92
CA HIS A 10 -7.95 -11.22 18.90
C HIS A 10 -7.60 -10.64 17.53
N ILE A 11 -6.47 -11.12 16.99
CA ILE A 11 -6.02 -10.78 15.63
C ILE A 11 -6.12 -12.05 14.79
N ALA A 12 -6.96 -12.02 13.75
CA ALA A 12 -7.04 -13.08 12.76
C ALA A 12 -6.06 -12.78 11.62
N PRO A 13 -5.31 -13.79 11.12
CA PRO A 13 -4.49 -13.64 9.92
C PRO A 13 -5.38 -13.48 8.67
N VAL A 14 -4.76 -13.22 7.51
CA VAL A 14 -5.48 -13.18 6.22
C VAL A 14 -6.21 -14.50 5.95
N TRP A 15 -7.36 -14.43 5.29
CA TRP A 15 -8.35 -15.49 5.19
C TRP A 15 -7.80 -16.86 4.76
N TYR A 16 -6.79 -16.91 3.88
CA TYR A 16 -6.19 -18.16 3.40
C TYR A 16 -5.24 -18.83 4.42
N PHE A 17 -4.80 -18.11 5.44
CA PHE A 17 -4.03 -18.68 6.56
C PHE A 17 -4.91 -19.11 7.73
N THR A 18 -6.17 -18.70 7.78
CA THR A 18 -7.04 -18.97 8.93
C THR A 18 -7.24 -20.45 9.24
N PRO A 19 -7.31 -21.39 8.25
CA PRO A 19 -7.38 -22.83 8.56
C PRO A 19 -6.16 -23.33 9.32
N TYR A 20 -4.96 -22.94 8.88
CA TYR A 20 -3.70 -23.33 9.51
C TYR A 20 -3.51 -22.67 10.89
N TYR A 21 -3.96 -21.43 11.03
CA TYR A 21 -3.97 -20.74 12.31
C TYR A 21 -4.93 -21.40 13.31
N SER A 22 -6.05 -21.95 12.85
CA SER A 22 -6.94 -22.75 13.69
C SER A 22 -6.26 -24.01 14.19
N MET A 23 -5.51 -24.72 13.35
CA MET A 23 -4.73 -25.90 13.73
C MET A 23 -3.64 -25.57 14.76
N LEU A 24 -2.92 -24.45 14.55
CA LEU A 24 -1.94 -23.95 15.52
C LEU A 24 -2.54 -23.75 16.91
N ARG A 25 -3.74 -23.13 16.99
CA ARG A 25 -4.43 -22.87 18.24
C ARG A 25 -5.12 -24.10 18.85
N ALA A 26 -5.39 -25.12 18.04
CA ALA A 26 -6.02 -26.36 18.51
C ALA A 26 -5.11 -27.16 19.47
N VAL A 27 -3.80 -27.02 19.33
CA VAL A 27 -2.80 -27.69 20.17
C VAL A 27 -2.45 -26.81 21.37
N PRO A 28 -2.54 -27.30 22.63
CA PRO A 28 -2.29 -26.49 23.82
C PRO A 28 -0.84 -26.03 23.95
N ASP A 29 0.11 -26.86 23.49
CA ASP A 29 1.54 -26.53 23.50
C ASP A 29 1.91 -25.65 22.29
N LYS A 30 2.66 -24.58 22.53
CA LYS A 30 3.07 -23.62 21.48
C LYS A 30 3.93 -24.26 20.39
N LEU A 31 4.90 -25.10 20.80
CA LEU A 31 5.78 -25.78 19.86
C LEU A 31 5.01 -26.84 19.07
N GLY A 32 4.16 -27.63 19.75
CA GLY A 32 3.31 -28.63 19.11
C GLY A 32 2.33 -27.99 18.13
N GLY A 33 1.74 -26.85 18.44
CA GLY A 33 0.88 -26.08 17.55
C GLY A 33 1.60 -25.61 16.29
N PHE A 34 2.81 -25.06 16.46
CA PHE A 34 3.65 -24.68 15.32
C PHE A 34 4.01 -25.87 14.42
N MET A 35 4.40 -26.98 15.02
CA MET A 35 4.73 -28.22 14.28
C MET A 35 3.51 -28.78 13.54
N ALA A 36 2.32 -28.74 14.16
CA ALA A 36 1.07 -29.16 13.50
C ALA A 36 0.77 -28.26 12.28
N MET A 37 0.90 -26.97 12.42
CA MET A 37 0.71 -26.03 11.31
C MET A 37 1.73 -26.27 10.17
N ALA A 38 3.01 -26.42 10.51
CA ALA A 38 4.06 -26.70 9.52
C ALA A 38 3.83 -28.05 8.83
N ALA A 39 3.47 -29.10 9.59
CA ALA A 39 3.15 -30.43 9.05
C ALA A 39 1.93 -30.40 8.13
N ALA A 40 0.92 -29.58 8.42
CA ALA A 40 -0.25 -29.45 7.58
C ALA A 40 0.08 -28.87 6.19
N ILE A 41 1.09 -27.99 6.11
CA ILE A 41 1.58 -27.49 4.82
C ILE A 41 2.50 -28.52 4.15
N ALA A 42 3.40 -29.13 4.91
CA ALA A 42 4.39 -30.09 4.39
C ALA A 42 3.72 -31.35 3.80
N ILE A 43 2.62 -31.83 4.38
CA ILE A 43 1.92 -33.03 3.91
C ILE A 43 1.38 -32.86 2.49
N LEU A 44 1.09 -31.62 2.05
CA LEU A 44 0.64 -31.35 0.68
C LEU A 44 1.73 -31.69 -0.36
N PHE A 45 2.99 -31.52 -0.02
CA PHE A 45 4.11 -31.89 -0.89
C PHE A 45 4.26 -33.41 -1.02
N VAL A 46 3.81 -34.17 -0.02
CA VAL A 46 3.89 -35.64 0.00
C VAL A 46 2.69 -36.29 -0.69
N LEU A 47 1.64 -35.52 -0.95
CA LEU A 47 0.38 -36.01 -1.55
C LEU A 47 0.56 -36.88 -2.83
N PRO A 48 1.47 -36.52 -3.78
CA PRO A 48 1.67 -37.35 -4.99
C PRO A 48 2.13 -38.78 -4.72
N TRP A 49 2.80 -39.02 -3.61
CA TRP A 49 3.26 -40.36 -3.19
C TRP A 49 2.23 -41.10 -2.32
N LEU A 50 1.32 -40.38 -1.69
CA LEU A 50 0.24 -40.93 -0.90
C LEU A 50 -0.91 -41.41 -1.78
N ASP A 51 -1.18 -40.72 -2.89
CA ASP A 51 -2.25 -41.12 -3.83
C ASP A 51 -1.78 -42.25 -4.76
N ARG A 52 -2.25 -43.47 -4.51
CA ARG A 52 -1.92 -44.66 -5.26
C ARG A 52 -2.97 -45.04 -6.32
N SER A 53 -3.87 -44.16 -6.64
CA SER A 53 -4.88 -44.39 -7.68
C SER A 53 -4.21 -44.59 -9.04
N PRO A 54 -4.67 -45.57 -9.85
CA PRO A 54 -4.21 -45.73 -11.22
C PRO A 54 -4.66 -44.60 -12.14
N VAL A 55 -5.68 -43.82 -11.72
CA VAL A 55 -6.19 -42.68 -12.47
C VAL A 55 -5.91 -41.38 -11.70
N ARG A 56 -5.48 -40.35 -12.39
CA ARG A 56 -5.11 -39.08 -11.78
C ARG A 56 -6.30 -38.13 -11.59
N SER A 57 -7.23 -38.13 -12.52
CA SER A 57 -8.38 -37.22 -12.50
C SER A 57 -9.48 -37.69 -11.57
N MET A 58 -9.99 -36.80 -10.71
CA MET A 58 -11.15 -37.06 -9.85
C MET A 58 -12.40 -37.49 -10.59
N ARG A 59 -12.50 -37.23 -11.91
CA ARG A 59 -13.61 -37.65 -12.78
C ARG A 59 -13.66 -39.16 -12.93
N TYR A 60 -12.52 -39.83 -12.92
CA TYR A 60 -12.37 -41.27 -13.12
C TYR A 60 -12.13 -42.03 -11.82
N LYS A 61 -11.86 -41.33 -10.71
CA LYS A 61 -11.79 -41.90 -9.37
C LYS A 61 -13.19 -42.38 -8.92
N GLY A 62 -13.20 -43.27 -7.97
CA GLY A 62 -14.43 -43.82 -7.43
C GLY A 62 -15.21 -42.89 -6.51
N ASN A 63 -16.28 -43.39 -5.96
CA ASN A 63 -17.17 -42.59 -5.12
C ASN A 63 -16.55 -42.25 -3.75
N ILE A 64 -15.66 -43.12 -3.22
CA ILE A 64 -15.01 -42.89 -1.94
C ILE A 64 -14.15 -41.62 -2.03
N SER A 65 -13.28 -41.54 -3.04
CA SER A 65 -12.44 -40.35 -3.25
C SER A 65 -13.26 -39.07 -3.44
N ARG A 66 -14.41 -39.14 -4.13
CA ARG A 66 -15.31 -37.99 -4.33
C ARG A 66 -15.94 -37.52 -3.03
N VAL A 67 -16.44 -38.43 -2.22
CA VAL A 67 -17.03 -38.08 -0.92
C VAL A 67 -15.99 -37.54 0.01
N MET A 68 -14.83 -38.19 0.08
CA MET A 68 -13.75 -37.76 0.98
C MET A 68 -13.19 -36.39 0.63
N ILE A 69 -13.07 -36.02 -0.65
CA ILE A 69 -12.63 -34.67 -1.03
C ILE A 69 -13.66 -33.58 -0.68
N ILE A 70 -14.96 -33.92 -0.80
CA ILE A 70 -16.04 -32.99 -0.38
C ILE A 70 -15.99 -32.76 1.14
N LEU A 71 -15.85 -33.85 1.91
CA LEU A 71 -15.72 -33.77 3.37
C LEU A 71 -14.45 -33.00 3.78
N PHE A 72 -13.33 -33.22 3.08
CA PHE A 72 -12.10 -32.48 3.31
C PHE A 72 -12.27 -30.99 3.03
N ALA A 73 -12.91 -30.62 1.93
CA ALA A 73 -13.18 -29.21 1.60
C ALA A 73 -14.09 -28.55 2.65
N ALA A 74 -15.14 -29.25 3.08
CA ALA A 74 -16.02 -28.75 4.15
C ALA A 74 -15.26 -28.56 5.46
N ASN A 75 -14.42 -29.54 5.85
CA ASN A 75 -13.57 -29.45 7.04
C ASN A 75 -12.60 -28.26 6.96
N PHE A 76 -12.00 -28.03 5.80
CA PHE A 76 -11.08 -26.90 5.59
C PHE A 76 -11.78 -25.54 5.74
N ILE A 77 -13.02 -25.42 5.24
CA ILE A 77 -13.86 -24.22 5.43
C ILE A 77 -14.20 -24.03 6.91
N ILE A 78 -14.56 -25.10 7.62
CA ILE A 78 -14.85 -25.03 9.06
C ILE A 78 -13.62 -24.58 9.84
N LEU A 79 -12.43 -25.12 9.56
CA LEU A 79 -11.18 -24.68 10.16
C LEU A 79 -10.91 -23.19 9.86
N GLY A 80 -11.18 -22.73 8.65
CA GLY A 80 -11.08 -21.32 8.27
C GLY A 80 -11.99 -20.44 9.13
N TYR A 81 -13.23 -20.81 9.29
CA TYR A 81 -14.18 -20.10 10.15
C TYR A 81 -13.71 -20.05 11.61
N LEU A 82 -13.25 -21.17 12.16
CA LEU A 82 -12.73 -21.26 13.52
C LEU A 82 -11.48 -20.40 13.74
N GLY A 83 -10.66 -20.24 12.70
CA GLY A 83 -9.48 -19.40 12.72
C GLY A 83 -9.78 -17.90 12.85
N VAL A 84 -10.91 -17.44 12.31
CA VAL A 84 -11.35 -16.05 12.39
C VAL A 84 -11.98 -15.73 13.75
N LYS A 85 -12.61 -16.68 14.41
CA LYS A 85 -13.34 -16.44 15.65
C LYS A 85 -12.45 -16.57 16.88
N ALA A 86 -12.79 -15.80 17.94
CA ALA A 86 -12.12 -15.91 19.23
C ALA A 86 -12.25 -17.34 19.79
N PRO A 87 -11.20 -17.90 20.44
CA PRO A 87 -11.22 -19.25 21.00
C PRO A 87 -12.23 -19.34 22.17
N THR A 88 -13.04 -20.35 22.14
CA THR A 88 -13.87 -20.80 23.27
C THR A 88 -13.63 -22.29 23.48
N ALA A 89 -13.92 -22.85 24.64
CA ALA A 89 -13.71 -24.27 24.91
C ALA A 89 -14.33 -25.17 23.83
N ALA A 90 -15.59 -24.92 23.46
CA ALA A 90 -16.28 -25.69 22.42
C ALA A 90 -15.62 -25.54 21.02
N ARG A 91 -15.20 -24.32 20.65
CA ARG A 91 -14.52 -24.08 19.36
C ARG A 91 -13.14 -24.72 19.31
N THR A 92 -12.43 -24.76 20.44
CA THR A 92 -11.13 -25.43 20.53
C THR A 92 -11.27 -26.93 20.34
N VAL A 93 -12.24 -27.58 20.99
CA VAL A 93 -12.52 -29.01 20.80
C VAL A 93 -12.90 -29.30 19.32
N LEU A 94 -13.75 -28.48 18.74
CA LEU A 94 -14.11 -28.65 17.32
C LEU A 94 -12.89 -28.47 16.39
N ALA A 95 -12.00 -27.50 16.68
CA ALA A 95 -10.76 -27.32 15.91
C ALA A 95 -9.83 -28.52 16.04
N GLN A 96 -9.76 -29.15 17.22
CA GLN A 96 -8.99 -30.40 17.44
C GLN A 96 -9.54 -31.55 16.59
N ILE A 97 -10.85 -31.77 16.61
CA ILE A 97 -11.50 -32.82 15.80
C ILE A 97 -11.25 -32.57 14.31
N CYS A 98 -11.43 -31.33 13.85
CA CYS A 98 -11.18 -30.95 12.46
C CYS A 98 -9.70 -31.10 12.06
N THR A 99 -8.76 -30.83 12.97
CA THR A 99 -7.34 -31.02 12.73
C THR A 99 -6.98 -32.50 12.62
N ILE A 100 -7.51 -33.35 13.49
CA ILE A 100 -7.35 -34.81 13.41
C ILE A 100 -7.91 -35.32 12.08
N PHE A 101 -9.10 -34.88 11.69
CA PHE A 101 -9.72 -35.27 10.40
C PHE A 101 -8.84 -34.83 9.21
N TYR A 102 -8.25 -33.63 9.27
CA TYR A 102 -7.35 -33.14 8.24
C TYR A 102 -6.18 -34.09 7.98
N PHE A 103 -5.45 -34.48 9.01
CA PHE A 103 -4.33 -35.43 8.88
C PHE A 103 -4.81 -36.85 8.52
N SER A 104 -5.91 -37.29 9.10
CA SER A 104 -6.51 -38.61 8.80
C SER A 104 -6.89 -38.74 7.31
N TYR A 105 -7.32 -37.66 6.67
CA TYR A 105 -7.58 -37.65 5.23
C TYR A 105 -6.32 -38.03 4.43
N PHE A 106 -5.17 -37.40 4.72
CA PHE A 106 -3.93 -37.71 3.99
C PHE A 106 -3.38 -39.12 4.28
N ILE A 107 -3.50 -39.57 5.51
CA ILE A 107 -3.15 -40.95 5.85
C ILE A 107 -4.10 -41.94 5.14
N GLY A 108 -5.38 -41.64 5.16
CA GLY A 108 -6.41 -42.50 4.59
C GLY A 108 -6.33 -42.61 3.06
N ILE A 109 -5.90 -41.51 2.36
CA ILE A 109 -5.80 -41.50 0.90
C ILE A 109 -4.90 -42.64 0.40
N TYR A 110 -3.83 -42.96 1.14
CA TYR A 110 -2.93 -44.10 0.86
C TYR A 110 -3.62 -45.43 0.81
N PHE A 111 -4.65 -45.64 1.65
CA PHE A 111 -5.38 -46.92 1.75
C PHE A 111 -6.51 -46.98 0.73
N TRP A 112 -7.47 -46.06 0.72
CA TRP A 112 -8.65 -46.19 -0.14
C TRP A 112 -8.35 -46.03 -1.61
N THR A 113 -7.36 -45.20 -2.02
CA THR A 113 -7.02 -45.04 -3.43
C THR A 113 -6.41 -46.28 -4.06
N ARG A 114 -5.88 -47.20 -3.24
CA ARG A 114 -5.38 -48.52 -3.69
C ARG A 114 -6.50 -49.53 -4.01
N TYR A 115 -7.59 -49.43 -3.26
CA TYR A 115 -8.67 -50.47 -3.34
C TYR A 115 -9.92 -49.94 -4.05
N GLU A 116 -9.98 -48.65 -4.34
CA GLU A 116 -11.13 -48.02 -4.96
C GLU A 116 -11.28 -48.45 -6.43
N ARG A 117 -12.53 -48.77 -6.85
CA ARG A 117 -12.82 -49.02 -8.25
C ARG A 117 -12.81 -47.73 -9.03
N THR A 118 -11.91 -47.64 -10.02
CA THR A 118 -11.77 -46.50 -10.91
C THR A 118 -12.45 -46.74 -12.23
N ARG A 119 -12.83 -45.68 -12.94
CA ARG A 119 -13.32 -45.78 -14.32
C ARG A 119 -12.14 -45.73 -15.27
N PRO A 120 -12.18 -46.41 -16.43
CA PRO A 120 -11.13 -46.31 -17.43
C PRO A 120 -11.08 -44.89 -17.96
N GLU A 121 -9.86 -44.39 -18.15
CA GLU A 121 -9.63 -43.11 -18.84
C GLU A 121 -9.89 -43.34 -20.34
N PRO A 122 -10.54 -42.39 -21.06
CA PRO A 122 -10.71 -42.51 -22.51
C PRO A 122 -9.37 -42.46 -23.21
N ASP A 123 -9.23 -43.29 -24.26
CA ASP A 123 -8.07 -43.22 -25.15
C ASP A 123 -7.95 -41.80 -25.73
N ARG A 124 -6.83 -41.17 -25.48
CA ARG A 124 -6.58 -39.83 -25.96
C ARG A 124 -5.99 -39.88 -27.34
N ILE A 125 -6.60 -39.19 -28.29
CA ILE A 125 -6.02 -38.93 -29.59
C ILE A 125 -4.85 -37.98 -29.37
N THR A 126 -3.62 -38.47 -29.42
CA THR A 126 -2.43 -37.65 -29.47
C THR A 126 -2.40 -36.95 -30.82
N MET A 127 -2.70 -35.64 -30.85
CA MET A 127 -2.39 -34.84 -32.00
C MET A 127 -0.88 -34.60 -32.00
N ASP A 128 -0.14 -35.43 -32.73
CA ASP A 128 1.24 -35.16 -33.15
C ASP A 128 1.20 -34.01 -34.15
N GLY A 129 1.20 -32.81 -33.67
CA GLY A 129 1.20 -31.63 -34.51
C GLY A 129 1.88 -30.45 -33.82
N GLY A 130 2.99 -30.01 -34.38
CA GLY A 130 3.91 -28.96 -33.93
C GLY A 130 3.37 -27.56 -33.66
N ILE A 131 2.06 -27.43 -33.37
CA ILE A 131 1.40 -26.14 -33.03
C ILE A 131 1.57 -25.78 -31.56
N GLY A 132 1.84 -26.77 -30.68
CA GLY A 132 2.00 -26.55 -29.24
C GLY A 132 3.19 -25.70 -28.86
N THR A 133 4.30 -25.86 -29.56
CA THR A 133 5.57 -25.16 -29.28
C THR A 133 5.49 -23.68 -29.62
N PHE A 134 4.81 -23.31 -30.70
CA PHE A 134 4.66 -21.92 -31.14
C PHE A 134 3.72 -21.14 -30.21
N LYS A 135 2.60 -21.73 -29.80
CA LYS A 135 1.68 -21.10 -28.81
C LYS A 135 2.34 -20.90 -27.45
N THR A 136 3.18 -21.83 -27.03
CA THR A 136 3.91 -21.75 -25.75
C THR A 136 4.99 -20.69 -25.82
N LEU A 137 5.74 -20.57 -26.94
CA LEU A 137 6.72 -19.50 -27.13
C LEU A 137 6.05 -18.10 -27.22
N CYS A 138 4.93 -17.97 -27.91
CA CYS A 138 4.15 -16.73 -27.94
C CYS A 138 3.58 -16.37 -26.57
N GLY A 139 3.15 -17.34 -25.77
CA GLY A 139 2.72 -17.13 -24.39
C GLY A 139 3.85 -16.62 -23.50
N PHE A 140 5.06 -17.18 -23.61
CA PHE A 140 6.24 -16.70 -22.89
C PHE A 140 6.72 -15.33 -23.36
N ALA A 141 6.66 -15.05 -24.64
CA ALA A 141 6.98 -13.72 -25.19
C ALA A 141 6.00 -12.66 -24.66
N LEU A 142 4.69 -12.97 -24.62
CA LEU A 142 3.67 -12.09 -24.04
C LEU A 142 3.85 -11.87 -22.53
N ILE A 143 4.17 -12.91 -21.77
CA ILE A 143 4.47 -12.78 -20.34
C ILE A 143 5.78 -12.03 -20.12
N GLY A 144 6.81 -12.27 -20.92
CA GLY A 144 8.07 -11.53 -20.91
C GLY A 144 7.88 -10.05 -21.25
N ILE A 145 7.04 -9.73 -22.23
CA ILE A 145 6.68 -8.34 -22.60
C ILE A 145 5.87 -7.69 -21.48
N LEU A 146 4.96 -8.39 -20.83
CA LEU A 146 4.20 -7.87 -19.67
C LEU A 146 5.08 -7.63 -18.42
N VAL A 147 6.17 -8.36 -18.27
CA VAL A 147 7.12 -8.19 -17.16
C VAL A 147 8.16 -7.09 -17.46
N VAL A 148 8.49 -6.87 -18.74
CA VAL A 148 9.50 -5.87 -19.17
C VAL A 148 8.89 -4.51 -19.51
N ILE A 149 7.62 -4.47 -19.91
CA ILE A 149 6.92 -3.18 -19.96
C ILE A 149 6.84 -2.69 -18.52
N PRO A 150 7.51 -1.58 -18.14
CA PRO A 150 7.14 -0.91 -16.92
C PRO A 150 5.66 -0.62 -17.11
N LEU A 151 4.80 -1.41 -16.43
CA LEU A 151 3.46 -0.94 -16.14
C LEU A 151 3.73 0.40 -15.42
N LYS A 152 3.66 1.49 -16.17
CA LYS A 152 3.16 2.70 -15.58
C LYS A 152 1.82 2.24 -15.03
N VAL A 153 1.83 1.82 -13.78
CA VAL A 153 0.61 1.73 -13.00
C VAL A 153 -0.04 3.04 -13.32
N VAL A 154 -1.15 3.00 -14.06
CA VAL A 154 -2.01 4.15 -14.24
C VAL A 154 -2.17 4.64 -12.83
N GLY A 155 -1.45 5.71 -12.50
CA GLY A 155 -1.43 6.28 -11.18
C GLY A 155 -2.89 6.47 -10.82
N ALA A 156 -3.25 6.14 -9.61
CA ALA A 156 -4.55 6.45 -9.07
C ALA A 156 -4.98 7.78 -9.65
N GLU A 157 -6.16 7.83 -10.28
CA GLU A 157 -6.75 8.98 -10.99
C GLU A 157 -6.23 10.26 -10.39
N GLY A 158 -5.49 11.07 -11.18
CA GLY A 158 -4.77 12.23 -10.69
C GLY A 158 -5.72 13.04 -9.85
N LYS A 159 -5.47 13.14 -8.54
CA LYS A 159 -6.38 13.87 -7.65
C LYS A 159 -6.38 15.29 -8.14
N SER A 160 -7.53 15.75 -8.58
CA SER A 160 -7.74 17.10 -9.07
C SER A 160 -7.20 18.13 -8.07
N CYS A 161 -6.40 19.07 -8.55
CA CYS A 161 -5.94 20.24 -7.78
C CYS A 161 -6.95 21.40 -7.87
N GLY A 162 -8.23 21.10 -7.69
CA GLY A 162 -9.29 22.08 -7.79
C GLY A 162 -9.55 22.48 -9.24
N THR A 163 -9.37 23.75 -9.55
CA THR A 163 -9.58 24.30 -10.90
C THR A 163 -8.31 24.33 -11.74
N ILE A 164 -7.17 23.92 -11.18
CA ILE A 164 -5.86 23.93 -11.83
C ILE A 164 -5.30 22.51 -11.93
N ASP A 165 -4.37 22.30 -12.85
CA ASP A 165 -3.60 21.07 -12.90
C ASP A 165 -2.63 21.01 -11.72
N CYS A 166 -2.36 19.80 -11.23
CA CYS A 166 -1.35 19.61 -10.20
C CYS A 166 0.05 19.77 -10.82
N ASP A 167 0.93 20.46 -10.10
CA ASP A 167 2.36 20.51 -10.46
C ASP A 167 2.97 19.10 -10.33
N ASP A 168 3.88 18.76 -11.24
CA ASP A 168 4.62 17.52 -11.20
C ASP A 168 5.51 17.45 -9.94
N PHE A 169 5.52 16.31 -9.28
CA PHE A 169 6.33 16.06 -8.10
C PHE A 169 6.93 14.65 -8.13
N ASP A 170 8.25 14.57 -8.16
CA ASP A 170 8.97 13.28 -8.07
C ASP A 170 9.75 13.23 -6.75
N ALA A 171 9.29 12.42 -5.81
CA ALA A 171 9.86 12.32 -4.48
C ALA A 171 11.23 11.65 -4.49
N ASP A 172 12.24 12.32 -3.96
CA ASP A 172 13.58 11.78 -3.73
C ASP A 172 13.77 11.35 -2.27
N LEU A 173 13.21 10.18 -1.94
CA LEU A 173 13.28 9.61 -0.60
C LEU A 173 14.68 9.09 -0.21
N GLY A 174 15.64 9.11 -1.13
CA GLY A 174 17.04 8.77 -0.86
C GLY A 174 17.91 9.96 -0.42
N ASN A 175 17.40 11.16 -0.57
CA ASN A 175 18.12 12.39 -0.27
C ASN A 175 17.90 12.83 1.19
N ASN A 176 18.76 12.34 2.08
CA ASN A 176 18.67 12.68 3.51
C ASN A 176 18.75 14.19 3.77
N ALA A 177 19.50 14.94 2.99
CA ALA A 177 19.60 16.40 3.18
C ALA A 177 18.24 17.09 2.91
N SER A 178 17.54 16.69 1.86
CA SER A 178 16.18 17.15 1.56
C SER A 178 15.20 16.75 2.66
N LEU A 179 15.24 15.47 3.12
CA LEU A 179 14.38 14.98 4.19
C LEU A 179 14.62 15.71 5.51
N GLN A 180 15.88 16.01 5.86
CA GLN A 180 16.23 16.77 7.06
C GLN A 180 15.70 18.21 7.01
N LYS A 181 15.88 18.91 5.88
CA LYS A 181 15.31 20.26 5.68
C LYS A 181 13.79 20.22 5.72
N GLY A 182 13.17 19.26 5.05
CA GLY A 182 11.73 19.07 5.07
C GLY A 182 11.20 18.81 6.49
N ALA A 183 11.89 17.98 7.28
CA ALA A 183 11.58 17.76 8.69
C ALA A 183 11.68 19.05 9.52
N GLN A 184 12.72 19.84 9.31
CA GLN A 184 12.89 21.14 9.97
C GLN A 184 11.72 22.08 9.66
N ILE A 185 11.34 22.21 8.40
CA ILE A 185 10.20 23.05 7.99
C ILE A 185 8.89 22.50 8.60
N ALA A 186 8.67 21.18 8.55
CA ALA A 186 7.48 20.56 9.12
C ALA A 186 7.35 20.83 10.62
N VAL A 187 8.45 20.72 11.38
CA VAL A 187 8.44 20.98 12.82
C VAL A 187 8.21 22.46 13.12
N ASN A 188 8.87 23.38 12.40
CA ASN A 188 8.79 24.80 12.71
C ASN A 188 7.49 25.46 12.23
N TYR A 189 6.92 25.02 11.11
CA TYR A 189 5.77 25.69 10.49
C TYR A 189 4.47 24.90 10.57
N CYS A 190 4.52 23.57 10.69
CA CYS A 190 3.32 22.73 10.68
C CYS A 190 2.97 22.18 12.07
N MET A 191 3.96 21.78 12.88
CA MET A 191 3.71 21.14 14.19
C MET A 191 3.22 22.12 15.27
N GLY A 192 3.02 23.39 14.97
CA GLY A 192 2.24 24.28 15.83
C GLY A 192 0.75 23.89 15.88
N CYS A 193 0.23 23.33 14.78
CA CYS A 193 -1.20 23.00 14.60
C CYS A 193 -1.45 21.53 14.24
N HIS A 194 -0.51 20.84 13.62
CA HIS A 194 -0.67 19.48 13.10
C HIS A 194 0.26 18.49 13.82
N SER A 195 -0.27 17.34 14.21
CA SER A 195 0.51 16.22 14.71
C SER A 195 0.93 15.28 13.57
N PHE A 196 1.98 14.49 13.85
CA PHE A 196 2.36 13.28 13.11
C PHE A 196 2.20 12.09 14.05
N GLN A 197 1.00 11.90 14.57
CA GLN A 197 0.69 11.02 15.72
C GLN A 197 0.97 9.53 15.50
N TYR A 198 1.22 9.10 14.26
CA TYR A 198 1.56 7.71 13.93
C TYR A 198 3.07 7.50 13.73
N SER A 199 3.88 8.55 13.95
CA SER A 199 5.35 8.51 13.85
C SER A 199 6.00 8.82 15.18
N ARG A 200 7.20 8.28 15.40
CA ARG A 200 8.02 8.53 16.59
C ARG A 200 9.23 9.36 16.21
N TRP A 201 9.64 10.25 17.10
CA TRP A 201 10.85 11.06 16.93
C TRP A 201 12.09 10.21 16.65
N GLU A 202 12.29 9.13 17.45
CA GLU A 202 13.40 8.18 17.29
C GLU A 202 13.44 7.56 15.89
N ARG A 203 12.29 7.06 15.43
CA ARG A 203 12.20 6.44 14.11
C ARG A 203 12.53 7.42 12.98
N VAL A 204 12.04 8.64 13.07
CA VAL A 204 12.35 9.68 12.08
C VAL A 204 13.82 10.05 12.13
N ALA A 205 14.39 10.24 13.34
CA ALA A 205 15.80 10.54 13.54
C ALA A 205 16.71 9.49 12.90
N ASP A 206 16.44 8.20 13.16
CA ASP A 206 17.22 7.08 12.62
C ASP A 206 17.14 7.01 11.08
N ASP A 207 15.92 7.10 10.54
CA ASP A 207 15.68 6.93 9.10
C ASP A 207 16.31 8.05 8.25
N ILE A 208 16.31 9.30 8.76
CA ILE A 208 16.91 10.46 8.03
C ILE A 208 18.29 10.86 8.54
N ALA A 209 18.91 10.00 9.36
CA ALA A 209 20.26 10.18 9.89
C ALA A 209 20.48 11.48 10.69
N ILE A 210 19.55 11.86 11.55
CA ILE A 210 19.73 12.94 12.54
C ILE A 210 20.12 12.32 13.89
N PRO A 211 21.25 12.71 14.50
CA PRO A 211 21.60 12.26 15.85
C PRO A 211 20.49 12.59 16.87
N HIS A 212 20.18 11.64 17.76
CA HIS A 212 19.08 11.79 18.74
C HIS A 212 19.22 13.06 19.59
N GLY A 213 20.43 13.40 20.05
CA GLY A 213 20.68 14.64 20.78
C GLY A 213 20.29 15.87 19.96
N LEU A 214 20.70 15.92 18.70
CA LEU A 214 20.40 17.04 17.82
C LEU A 214 18.89 17.15 17.53
N MET A 215 18.20 16.00 17.36
CA MET A 215 16.74 15.95 17.23
C MET A 215 16.06 16.52 18.47
N MET A 216 16.49 16.09 19.67
CA MET A 216 15.93 16.53 20.93
C MET A 216 16.14 18.02 21.18
N ASP A 217 17.34 18.52 20.91
CA ASP A 217 17.72 19.91 21.22
C ASP A 217 17.08 20.92 20.25
N ASN A 218 16.81 20.53 18.99
CA ASN A 218 16.43 21.47 17.94
C ASN A 218 15.04 21.22 17.31
N MET A 219 14.39 20.09 17.59
CA MET A 219 13.10 19.76 16.97
C MET A 219 12.01 19.37 17.95
N VAL A 220 12.35 18.90 19.16
CA VAL A 220 11.36 18.45 20.15
C VAL A 220 11.07 19.58 21.14
N PHE A 221 10.13 20.47 20.79
CA PHE A 221 9.77 21.62 21.63
C PHE A 221 8.70 21.35 22.67
N THR A 222 8.07 20.17 22.66
CA THR A 222 6.93 19.82 23.52
C THR A 222 7.31 19.12 24.81
N GLY A 223 8.62 18.99 25.11
CA GLY A 223 9.11 18.26 26.30
C GLY A 223 8.95 16.74 26.22
N GLN A 224 8.66 16.19 25.06
CA GLN A 224 8.58 14.76 24.78
C GLN A 224 9.97 14.11 24.77
N LYS A 225 10.01 12.79 24.96
CA LYS A 225 11.23 12.01 24.83
C LYS A 225 11.41 11.52 23.40
N ILE A 226 12.62 11.11 23.04
CA ILE A 226 12.94 10.63 21.68
C ILE A 226 12.06 9.45 21.24
N GLY A 227 11.67 8.57 22.14
CA GLY A 227 10.78 7.43 21.84
C GLY A 227 9.28 7.77 21.75
N ASP A 228 8.88 9.01 22.06
CA ASP A 228 7.49 9.42 22.05
C ASP A 228 6.96 9.66 20.61
N LEU A 229 5.63 9.67 20.51
CA LEU A 229 4.96 10.02 19.24
C LEU A 229 5.07 11.52 18.97
N MET A 230 5.16 11.90 17.71
CA MET A 230 5.25 13.29 17.25
C MET A 230 3.89 13.99 17.34
N THR A 231 3.47 14.32 18.56
CA THR A 231 2.18 14.97 18.83
C THR A 231 2.37 16.41 19.30
N ILE A 232 1.35 17.22 19.10
CA ILE A 232 1.31 18.63 19.55
C ILE A 232 0.56 18.76 20.87
N GLY A 233 0.76 19.88 21.56
CA GLY A 233 0.07 20.19 22.81
C GLY A 233 -1.33 20.79 22.66
N MET A 234 -1.74 21.14 21.42
CA MET A 234 -3.05 21.71 21.15
C MET A 234 -4.14 20.61 21.18
N THR A 235 -5.17 20.80 21.99
CA THR A 235 -6.30 19.84 22.08
C THR A 235 -7.30 20.05 20.94
N GLU A 236 -8.05 19.00 20.59
CA GLU A 236 -9.10 19.10 19.56
C GLU A 236 -10.16 20.16 19.88
N GLU A 237 -10.52 20.35 21.16
CA GLU A 237 -11.47 21.35 21.61
C GLU A 237 -10.96 22.77 21.33
N LYS A 238 -9.70 23.05 21.68
CA LYS A 238 -9.07 24.34 21.45
C LYS A 238 -8.90 24.61 19.97
N SER A 239 -8.47 23.60 19.21
CA SER A 239 -8.33 23.68 17.75
C SER A 239 -9.65 24.08 17.09
N LYS A 240 -10.74 23.42 17.49
CA LYS A 240 -12.07 23.69 16.96
C LYS A 240 -12.57 25.09 17.35
N ALA A 241 -12.25 25.56 18.56
CA ALA A 241 -12.60 26.89 19.02
C ALA A 241 -11.85 28.00 18.25
N TRP A 242 -10.58 27.79 17.92
CA TRP A 242 -9.74 28.79 17.26
C TRP A 242 -9.89 28.81 15.73
N PHE A 243 -10.02 27.63 15.09
CA PHE A 243 -10.00 27.49 13.63
C PHE A 243 -11.35 27.06 13.04
N GLY A 244 -12.35 26.79 13.86
CA GLY A 244 -13.63 26.23 13.40
C GLY A 244 -13.59 24.75 13.05
N ALA A 245 -12.39 24.17 12.91
CA ALA A 245 -12.16 22.76 12.60
C ALA A 245 -10.89 22.26 13.28
N VAL A 246 -10.78 20.94 13.45
CA VAL A 246 -9.57 20.31 13.96
C VAL A 246 -8.59 20.14 12.79
N PRO A 247 -7.34 20.69 12.89
CA PRO A 247 -6.31 20.46 11.90
C PRO A 247 -6.04 18.95 11.75
N PRO A 248 -6.01 18.41 10.52
CA PRO A 248 -5.80 16.98 10.31
C PRO A 248 -4.37 16.56 10.70
N ASP A 249 -4.22 15.30 11.12
CA ASP A 249 -2.91 14.69 11.29
C ASP A 249 -2.18 14.56 9.94
N LEU A 250 -0.91 14.91 9.89
CA LEU A 250 -0.13 14.93 8.65
C LEU A 250 0.63 13.64 8.36
N THR A 251 0.65 12.66 9.25
CA THR A 251 1.43 11.42 9.04
C THR A 251 1.11 10.74 7.71
N LEU A 252 -0.17 10.69 7.34
CA LEU A 252 -0.61 9.99 6.12
C LEU A 252 -1.14 10.94 5.04
N VAL A 253 -0.91 12.25 5.17
CA VAL A 253 -1.48 13.25 4.27
C VAL A 253 -1.02 13.06 2.81
N ALA A 254 0.25 12.72 2.57
CA ALA A 254 0.76 12.47 1.23
C ALA A 254 0.17 11.23 0.55
N ARG A 255 -0.36 10.27 1.33
CA ARG A 255 -1.11 9.13 0.78
C ARG A 255 -2.58 9.45 0.55
N SER A 256 -3.15 10.34 1.36
CA SER A 256 -4.57 10.69 1.26
C SER A 256 -4.83 11.76 0.19
N ARG A 257 -3.90 12.69 -0.03
CA ARG A 257 -4.02 13.79 -1.01
C ARG A 257 -3.16 13.61 -2.24
N SER A 258 -2.05 13.08 -2.21
CA SER A 258 -0.91 12.88 -3.10
C SER A 258 0.18 13.94 -2.89
N PRO A 259 1.45 13.62 -3.21
CA PRO A 259 2.54 14.58 -3.13
C PRO A 259 2.37 15.78 -4.08
N GLU A 260 1.89 15.54 -5.32
CA GLU A 260 1.62 16.56 -6.31
C GLU A 260 0.59 17.57 -5.81
N TRP A 261 -0.49 17.06 -5.19
CA TRP A 261 -1.52 17.90 -4.59
C TRP A 261 -0.95 18.78 -3.46
N LEU A 262 -0.13 18.20 -2.58
CA LEU A 262 0.48 18.94 -1.47
C LEU A 262 1.44 20.01 -1.96
N TYR A 263 2.26 19.68 -2.96
CA TYR A 263 3.23 20.61 -3.55
C TYR A 263 2.53 21.80 -4.22
N THR A 264 1.48 21.51 -4.99
CA THR A 264 0.66 22.55 -5.60
C THR A 264 -0.11 23.34 -4.54
N TYR A 265 -0.71 22.69 -3.54
CA TYR A 265 -1.49 23.34 -2.49
C TYR A 265 -0.66 24.35 -1.69
N LEU A 266 0.52 23.98 -1.21
CA LEU A 266 1.35 24.83 -0.37
C LEU A 266 1.90 26.06 -1.09
N ARG A 267 1.94 26.04 -2.41
CA ARG A 267 2.44 27.12 -3.27
C ARG A 267 1.34 28.03 -3.82
N ASN A 268 0.08 27.73 -3.55
CA ASN A 268 -1.05 28.42 -4.16
C ASN A 268 -1.95 29.16 -3.16
N PHE A 269 -1.37 29.66 -2.06
CA PHE A 269 -2.05 30.61 -1.17
C PHE A 269 -2.00 32.02 -1.74
N TYR A 270 -3.08 32.79 -1.53
CA TYR A 270 -3.19 34.20 -1.94
C TYR A 270 -4.03 35.02 -0.96
N ALA A 271 -3.85 36.33 -0.95
CA ALA A 271 -4.63 37.26 -0.14
C ALA A 271 -6.08 37.27 -0.58
N ASP A 272 -6.99 37.17 0.40
CA ASP A 272 -8.45 37.24 0.19
C ASP A 272 -9.10 37.82 1.44
N ASP A 273 -9.40 39.11 1.39
CA ASP A 273 -9.99 39.86 2.51
C ASP A 273 -11.42 39.39 2.87
N SER A 274 -12.06 38.61 1.99
CA SER A 274 -13.36 38.00 2.28
C SER A 274 -13.27 36.84 3.26
N ARG A 275 -12.07 36.34 3.54
CA ARG A 275 -11.83 35.18 4.40
C ARG A 275 -11.43 35.60 5.82
N PRO A 276 -11.86 34.86 6.85
CA PRO A 276 -11.54 35.17 8.26
C PRO A 276 -10.04 35.27 8.57
N LEU A 277 -9.21 34.51 7.84
CA LEU A 277 -7.75 34.48 8.02
C LEU A 277 -7.02 35.33 6.97
N GLY A 278 -7.73 36.13 6.16
CA GLY A 278 -7.15 37.02 5.15
C GLY A 278 -6.51 36.31 3.95
N VAL A 279 -6.69 34.99 3.83
CA VAL A 279 -6.07 34.18 2.77
C VAL A 279 -7.02 33.12 2.23
N ASN A 280 -6.80 32.73 0.97
CA ASN A 280 -7.49 31.63 0.31
C ASN A 280 -6.49 30.79 -0.50
N ASN A 281 -6.94 29.73 -1.15
CA ASN A 281 -6.10 28.82 -1.90
C ASN A 281 -6.76 28.39 -3.22
N ARG A 282 -5.98 28.33 -4.31
CA ARG A 282 -6.50 27.93 -5.63
C ARG A 282 -6.83 26.44 -5.72
N VAL A 283 -6.08 25.58 -4.99
CA VAL A 283 -6.27 24.13 -4.98
C VAL A 283 -7.44 23.74 -4.09
N TYR A 284 -7.62 24.43 -2.97
CA TYR A 284 -8.67 24.17 -2.01
C TYR A 284 -9.37 25.48 -1.65
N LYS A 285 -10.41 25.80 -2.43
CA LYS A 285 -11.21 27.02 -2.24
C LYS A 285 -11.82 27.04 -0.83
N ASP A 286 -11.90 28.22 -0.27
CA ASP A 286 -12.47 28.49 1.06
C ASP A 286 -11.72 27.78 2.20
N VAL A 287 -10.39 27.68 2.05
CA VAL A 287 -9.50 27.03 3.01
C VAL A 287 -9.64 27.66 4.41
N GLY A 288 -9.69 26.80 5.42
CA GLY A 288 -9.69 27.20 6.84
C GLY A 288 -8.28 27.24 7.47
N MET A 289 -7.25 26.84 6.72
CA MET A 289 -5.85 26.88 7.15
C MET A 289 -5.26 28.26 6.82
N PRO A 290 -4.55 28.93 7.76
CA PRO A 290 -3.78 30.13 7.46
C PRO A 290 -2.62 29.80 6.52
N HIS A 291 -2.05 30.82 5.87
CA HIS A 291 -0.85 30.66 5.09
C HIS A 291 0.37 30.47 6.02
N ALA A 292 0.63 29.21 6.40
CA ALA A 292 1.66 28.88 7.38
C ALA A 292 3.10 29.22 6.91
N LEU A 293 3.33 29.31 5.60
CA LEU A 293 4.64 29.61 5.00
C LEU A 293 4.74 31.07 4.53
N LEU A 294 3.87 31.96 5.04
CA LEU A 294 3.81 33.38 4.63
C LEU A 294 5.14 34.08 4.79
N ASP A 295 5.85 33.85 5.91
CA ASP A 295 7.15 34.48 6.17
C ASP A 295 8.22 34.05 5.16
N LEU A 296 8.10 32.85 4.60
CA LEU A 296 9.02 32.32 3.58
C LEU A 296 8.68 32.84 2.18
N GLN A 297 7.39 32.79 1.81
CA GLN A 297 6.90 33.11 0.46
C GLN A 297 6.69 34.62 0.26
N GLY A 298 6.26 35.32 1.30
CA GLY A 298 5.62 36.63 1.19
C GLY A 298 4.15 36.53 0.82
N LEU A 299 3.46 37.64 0.77
CA LEU A 299 2.05 37.73 0.41
C LEU A 299 1.88 37.88 -1.09
N THR A 300 1.05 37.06 -1.68
CA THR A 300 0.64 37.15 -3.09
C THR A 300 -0.85 37.44 -3.19
N GLU A 301 -1.26 38.05 -4.28
CA GLU A 301 -2.67 38.27 -4.63
C GLU A 301 -2.97 37.70 -6.01
N CYS A 302 -4.23 37.39 -6.26
CA CYS A 302 -4.69 36.92 -7.56
C CYS A 302 -4.60 38.03 -8.60
N ALA A 303 -3.96 37.75 -9.73
CA ALA A 303 -3.97 38.59 -10.90
C ALA A 303 -4.55 37.81 -12.10
N PRO A 304 -5.32 38.48 -12.98
CA PRO A 304 -5.89 37.83 -14.13
C PRO A 304 -4.79 37.18 -15.02
N GLY A 305 -4.98 35.91 -15.36
CA GLY A 305 -4.10 35.16 -16.23
C GLY A 305 -4.61 35.08 -17.65
N PRO A 306 -3.74 34.79 -18.63
CA PRO A 306 -4.12 34.62 -20.02
C PRO A 306 -4.97 33.37 -20.20
N MET A 307 -5.99 33.43 -21.06
CA MET A 307 -6.79 32.29 -21.45
C MET A 307 -5.96 31.36 -22.35
N MET A 308 -5.93 30.09 -22.04
CA MET A 308 -5.26 29.09 -22.87
C MET A 308 -6.16 28.64 -24.03
N ALA A 309 -5.58 28.42 -25.19
CA ALA A 309 -6.25 27.83 -26.33
C ALA A 309 -6.13 26.30 -26.28
N ASP A 310 -6.99 25.58 -27.00
CA ASP A 310 -7.01 24.12 -27.05
C ASP A 310 -5.69 23.48 -27.55
N ASN A 311 -4.87 24.25 -28.24
CA ASN A 311 -3.53 23.83 -28.69
C ASN A 311 -2.40 24.14 -27.70
N GLY A 312 -2.73 24.56 -26.47
CA GLY A 312 -1.77 24.92 -25.42
C GLY A 312 -1.13 26.30 -25.56
N GLY A 313 -1.53 27.10 -26.56
CA GLY A 313 -1.08 28.48 -26.74
C GLY A 313 -1.96 29.48 -25.98
N ILE A 314 -1.48 30.72 -25.82
CA ILE A 314 -2.26 31.81 -25.25
C ILE A 314 -3.25 32.34 -26.30
N LYS A 315 -4.53 32.45 -25.93
CA LYS A 315 -5.52 33.12 -26.78
C LYS A 315 -5.24 34.63 -26.79
N ARG A 316 -5.10 35.18 -27.99
CA ARG A 316 -4.89 36.61 -28.23
C ARG A 316 -6.06 37.24 -28.96
N ASP A 317 -6.38 38.47 -28.61
CA ASP A 317 -7.34 39.25 -29.40
C ASP A 317 -6.74 39.53 -30.79
N LEU A 318 -7.50 39.16 -31.83
CA LEU A 318 -7.07 39.30 -33.24
C LEU A 318 -6.93 40.75 -33.66
N LYS A 319 -7.49 41.74 -32.96
CA LYS A 319 -7.45 43.15 -33.33
C LYS A 319 -6.39 43.93 -32.57
N SER A 320 -6.24 43.68 -31.23
CA SER A 320 -5.26 44.40 -30.39
C SER A 320 -3.96 43.63 -30.25
N GLY A 321 -3.94 42.30 -30.46
CA GLY A 321 -2.80 41.45 -30.21
C GLY A 321 -2.57 41.14 -28.72
N ASP A 322 -3.43 41.66 -27.83
CA ASP A 322 -3.31 41.47 -26.37
C ASP A 322 -3.80 40.07 -25.97
N ASP A 323 -3.27 39.60 -24.86
CA ASP A 323 -3.71 38.32 -24.29
C ASP A 323 -5.14 38.44 -23.75
N ILE A 324 -6.02 37.52 -24.16
CA ILE A 324 -7.38 37.43 -23.63
C ILE A 324 -7.30 36.85 -22.22
N LEU A 325 -7.71 37.63 -21.21
CA LEU A 325 -7.73 37.19 -19.82
C LEU A 325 -8.98 36.36 -19.54
N GLY A 326 -8.80 35.20 -18.95
CA GLY A 326 -9.92 34.26 -18.70
C GLY A 326 -10.00 33.74 -17.28
N ASP A 327 -8.86 33.56 -16.62
CA ASP A 327 -8.81 33.10 -15.23
C ASP A 327 -8.58 34.30 -14.31
N PRO A 328 -9.50 34.66 -13.40
CA PRO A 328 -9.34 35.78 -12.47
C PRO A 328 -8.13 35.64 -11.57
N CYS A 329 -7.63 34.42 -11.34
CA CYS A 329 -6.44 34.11 -10.54
C CYS A 329 -5.44 33.27 -11.34
N GLY A 330 -5.28 33.53 -12.62
CA GLY A 330 -4.40 32.75 -13.53
C GLY A 330 -2.92 32.96 -13.25
N ARG A 331 -2.54 33.97 -12.51
CA ARG A 331 -1.17 34.24 -12.01
C ARG A 331 -1.21 34.91 -10.65
N PHE A 332 -0.08 34.95 -9.98
CA PHE A 332 0.08 35.69 -8.73
C PHE A 332 0.89 36.96 -8.95
N ALA A 333 0.47 38.02 -8.29
CA ALA A 333 1.24 39.23 -8.14
C ALA A 333 1.79 39.28 -6.70
N GLN A 334 3.10 39.56 -6.55
CA GLN A 334 3.72 39.69 -5.24
C GLN A 334 3.29 41.00 -4.61
N VAL A 335 2.74 40.94 -3.39
CA VAL A 335 2.35 42.12 -2.59
C VAL A 335 3.44 42.50 -1.60
N THR A 336 3.99 41.49 -0.89
CA THR A 336 5.12 41.64 0.00
C THR A 336 6.14 40.55 -0.24
N ASP A 337 7.40 40.86 -0.14
CA ASP A 337 8.48 39.90 -0.27
C ASP A 337 8.53 38.99 0.97
N GLY A 338 8.86 37.71 0.75
CA GLY A 338 9.19 36.76 1.80
C GLY A 338 10.68 36.72 2.09
N ALA A 339 11.06 35.87 3.03
CA ALA A 339 12.45 35.62 3.38
C ALA A 339 13.23 34.89 2.27
N LEU A 340 12.52 34.17 1.37
CA LEU A 340 13.10 33.37 0.30
C LEU A 340 12.71 33.93 -1.07
N THR A 341 13.61 33.80 -2.03
CA THR A 341 13.27 34.00 -3.45
C THR A 341 12.27 32.92 -3.92
N ALA A 342 11.58 33.14 -5.01
CA ALA A 342 10.61 32.20 -5.54
C ALA A 342 11.22 30.79 -5.77
N SER A 343 12.44 30.69 -6.29
CA SER A 343 13.13 29.42 -6.50
C SER A 343 13.55 28.72 -5.20
N GLU A 344 13.97 29.48 -4.21
CA GLU A 344 14.32 28.95 -2.88
C GLU A 344 13.07 28.49 -2.13
N PHE A 345 11.95 29.21 -2.27
CA PHE A 345 10.66 28.81 -1.72
C PHE A 345 10.16 27.52 -2.37
N ASP A 346 10.24 27.39 -3.70
CA ASP A 346 9.89 26.16 -4.40
C ASP A 346 10.74 24.97 -3.92
N ALA A 347 12.05 25.17 -3.71
CA ALA A 347 12.92 24.14 -3.17
C ALA A 347 12.57 23.79 -1.70
N ALA A 348 12.23 24.78 -0.89
CA ALA A 348 11.82 24.56 0.51
C ALA A 348 10.50 23.76 0.59
N VAL A 349 9.52 24.09 -0.26
CA VAL A 349 8.26 23.34 -0.34
C VAL A 349 8.49 21.93 -0.91
N PHE A 350 9.42 21.76 -1.87
CA PHE A 350 9.83 20.45 -2.35
C PHE A 350 10.38 19.60 -1.19
N ASP A 351 11.32 20.12 -0.41
CA ASP A 351 11.92 19.43 0.73
C ASP A 351 10.85 19.04 1.76
N LEU A 352 9.92 19.96 2.07
CA LEU A 352 8.79 19.70 2.97
C LEU A 352 7.90 18.57 2.46
N VAL A 353 7.49 18.61 1.20
CA VAL A 353 6.60 17.58 0.62
C VAL A 353 7.34 16.24 0.47
N ASN A 354 8.65 16.28 0.20
CA ASN A 354 9.49 15.08 0.21
C ASN A 354 9.50 14.41 1.58
N PHE A 355 9.64 15.17 2.66
CA PHE A 355 9.51 14.68 4.03
C PHE A 355 8.10 14.15 4.33
N LEU A 356 7.04 14.86 3.93
CA LEU A 356 5.66 14.41 4.09
C LEU A 356 5.38 13.09 3.34
N THR A 357 6.02 12.90 2.19
CA THR A 357 5.95 11.66 1.42
C THR A 357 6.70 10.53 2.11
N TYR A 358 7.89 10.80 2.66
CA TYR A 358 8.66 9.86 3.46
C TYR A 358 7.86 9.41 4.69
N ILE A 359 7.34 10.35 5.50
CA ILE A 359 6.69 10.00 6.77
C ILE A 359 5.38 9.23 6.55
N ALA A 360 4.73 9.41 5.39
CA ALA A 360 3.54 8.66 5.01
C ALA A 360 3.84 7.20 4.62
N GLU A 361 5.06 6.89 4.18
CA GLU A 361 5.51 5.54 3.84
C GLU A 361 7.03 5.37 4.02
N PRO A 362 7.53 5.30 5.28
CA PRO A 362 8.97 5.22 5.56
C PRO A 362 9.66 4.00 4.93
N MET A 363 8.91 2.92 4.72
CA MET A 363 9.41 1.66 4.16
C MET A 363 9.35 1.60 2.62
N ALA A 364 8.98 2.69 1.93
CA ALA A 364 8.74 2.66 0.49
C ALA A 364 9.96 2.15 -0.31
N GLN A 365 11.16 2.62 0.00
CA GLN A 365 12.39 2.20 -0.67
C GLN A 365 12.73 0.74 -0.38
N GLN A 366 12.67 0.34 0.90
CA GLN A 366 12.95 -1.04 1.30
C GLN A 366 11.93 -2.01 0.69
N ARG A 367 10.66 -1.64 0.66
CA ARG A 367 9.60 -2.40 -0.02
C ARG A 367 9.89 -2.58 -1.51
N LYS A 368 10.33 -1.52 -2.22
CA LYS A 368 10.71 -1.61 -3.63
C LYS A 368 11.91 -2.54 -3.84
N HIS A 369 12.89 -2.50 -2.93
CA HIS A 369 14.05 -3.39 -2.99
C HIS A 369 13.65 -4.86 -2.77
N ILE A 370 12.93 -5.16 -1.68
CA ILE A 370 12.44 -6.51 -1.38
C ILE A 370 11.51 -7.00 -2.50
N GLY A 371 10.62 -6.13 -3.01
CA GLY A 371 9.72 -6.46 -4.10
C GLY A 371 10.45 -6.92 -5.37
N ARG A 372 11.56 -6.29 -5.72
CA ARG A 372 12.41 -6.74 -6.85
C ARG A 372 12.99 -8.13 -6.62
N LEU A 373 13.49 -8.42 -5.41
CA LEU A 373 14.01 -9.75 -5.07
C LEU A 373 12.90 -10.81 -5.14
N VAL A 374 11.71 -10.50 -4.62
CA VAL A 374 10.54 -11.40 -4.69
C VAL A 374 10.13 -11.65 -6.14
N LEU A 375 10.09 -10.63 -6.99
CA LEU A 375 9.76 -10.79 -8.41
C LEU A 375 10.81 -11.65 -9.13
N MET A 376 12.10 -11.47 -8.85
CA MET A 376 13.15 -12.33 -9.42
C MET A 376 13.01 -13.80 -8.97
N PHE A 377 12.72 -14.02 -7.68
CA PHE A 377 12.44 -15.36 -7.16
C PHE A 377 11.21 -16.00 -7.82
N LEU A 378 10.12 -15.26 -7.96
CA LEU A 378 8.90 -15.75 -8.60
C LEU A 378 9.11 -16.04 -10.09
N ALA A 379 9.91 -15.23 -10.78
CA ALA A 379 10.26 -15.48 -12.18
C ALA A 379 11.07 -16.80 -12.33
N LEU A 380 12.05 -17.02 -11.44
CA LEU A 380 12.80 -18.27 -11.40
C LEU A 380 11.90 -19.47 -11.08
N LEU A 381 11.04 -19.33 -10.06
CA LEU A 381 10.09 -20.37 -9.67
C LEU A 381 9.13 -20.71 -10.82
N LEU A 382 8.67 -19.69 -11.57
CA LEU A 382 7.81 -19.88 -12.72
C LEU A 382 8.43 -20.81 -13.76
N VAL A 383 9.75 -20.70 -14.00
CA VAL A 383 10.46 -21.60 -14.93
C VAL A 383 10.32 -23.05 -14.48
N PHE A 384 10.56 -23.34 -13.19
CA PHE A 384 10.42 -24.69 -12.65
C PHE A 384 8.99 -25.18 -12.68
N VAL A 385 8.03 -24.34 -12.36
CA VAL A 385 6.59 -24.66 -12.42
C VAL A 385 6.17 -25.00 -13.85
N VAL A 386 6.65 -24.24 -14.83
CA VAL A 386 6.34 -24.50 -16.25
C VAL A 386 7.00 -25.80 -16.72
N LEU A 387 8.25 -26.06 -16.36
CA LEU A 387 8.92 -27.33 -16.68
C LEU A 387 8.20 -28.52 -16.05
N LEU A 388 7.81 -28.39 -14.79
CA LEU A 388 7.03 -29.40 -14.08
C LEU A 388 5.67 -29.60 -14.73
N ASN A 389 4.97 -28.52 -15.03
CA ASN A 389 3.69 -28.59 -15.73
C ASN A 389 3.80 -29.29 -17.07
N ARG A 390 4.83 -28.97 -17.87
CA ARG A 390 5.10 -29.65 -19.14
C ARG A 390 5.35 -31.15 -18.94
N GLU A 391 6.11 -31.53 -17.90
CA GLU A 391 6.39 -32.95 -17.61
C GLU A 391 5.12 -33.69 -17.21
N TYR A 392 4.29 -33.09 -16.33
CA TYR A 392 3.02 -33.70 -15.93
C TYR A 392 2.02 -33.85 -17.09
N TRP A 393 2.08 -32.95 -18.07
CA TRP A 393 1.15 -32.97 -19.20
C TRP A 393 1.64 -33.75 -20.42
N LYS A 394 2.90 -34.22 -20.44
CA LYS A 394 3.47 -35.00 -21.53
C LYS A 394 2.70 -36.27 -21.89
N GLY A 395 1.99 -36.86 -20.93
CA GLY A 395 1.16 -38.07 -21.15
C GLY A 395 -0.32 -37.77 -21.32
N ILE A 396 -0.71 -36.51 -21.44
CA ILE A 396 -2.10 -36.05 -21.40
C ILE A 396 -2.51 -35.30 -22.68
N HIS A 397 -1.51 -34.90 -23.51
CA HIS A 397 -1.74 -34.25 -24.81
C HIS A 397 -1.07 -35.03 -25.90
#